data_820f48d9894713cccd990bd5e486a5d4
#
_entry.id   820f48d9894713cccd990bd5e486a5d4
#
_cell.length_a   1.000
_cell.length_b   1.000
_cell.length_c   1.000
_cell.angle_alpha   90.00
_cell.angle_beta   90.00
_cell.angle_gamma   90.00
#
_symmetry.space_group_name_H-M   'P 1'
#
loop_
_entity.id
_entity.type
_entity.pdbx_description
1 polymer ?
#
loop_
_entity_poly.entity_id
_entity_poly.type
_entity_poly.pdbx_seq_one_letter_code
_entity_poly.pdbx_strand_id
1 'polypeptide(L)'
;MSLPATRSIQSADLPALLALNNAHGQELGLTDRAGLARFLACAAHARAIGPAGDPDAFLIAFDHATPAQGPNHAWFLARHPRFLYVDRVCVAERARRGGLARALYGDAFAAARGRGLPLVCCEVNLDPPNPGSDAFHAALGFVEVGRAHLPDRKKTVRYLEHSL
;
A
#
# COMPACT_ATOMS: atom_id res chain seq x y z
N MET A 1 9.99 15.73 16.17
CA MET A 1 10.46 14.33 16.08
C MET A 1 10.65 13.95 14.63
N SER A 2 11.74 13.29 14.32
CA SER A 2 11.96 12.73 12.99
C SER A 2 11.03 11.54 12.76
N LEU A 3 10.59 11.35 11.51
CA LEU A 3 9.82 10.16 11.12
C LEU A 3 10.70 8.90 11.27
N PRO A 4 10.09 7.75 11.59
CA PRO A 4 10.81 6.48 11.63
C PRO A 4 11.53 6.17 10.31
N ALA A 5 12.72 5.61 10.40
CA ALA A 5 13.50 5.24 9.23
C ALA A 5 12.91 4.03 8.51
N THR A 6 12.77 4.14 7.20
CA THR A 6 12.38 3.03 6.34
C THR A 6 13.62 2.25 5.90
N ARG A 7 13.42 0.98 5.58
CA ARG A 7 14.48 0.09 5.05
C ARG A 7 13.93 -0.84 3.97
N SER A 8 14.83 -1.45 3.22
CA SER A 8 14.45 -2.50 2.28
C SER A 8 13.91 -3.72 3.02
N ILE A 9 12.96 -4.41 2.41
CA ILE A 9 12.44 -5.68 2.89
C ILE A 9 13.50 -6.76 2.63
N GLN A 10 13.74 -7.60 3.62
CA GLN A 10 14.68 -8.71 3.56
C GLN A 10 13.94 -10.05 3.56
N SER A 11 14.59 -11.11 3.11
CA SER A 11 14.01 -12.45 3.12
C SER A 11 13.60 -12.92 4.53
N ALA A 12 14.35 -12.51 5.55
CA ALA A 12 14.03 -12.80 6.95
C ALA A 12 12.71 -12.16 7.43
N ASP A 13 12.22 -11.11 6.74
CA ASP A 13 10.97 -10.44 7.09
C ASP A 13 9.73 -11.22 6.64
N LEU A 14 9.85 -12.10 5.65
CA LEU A 14 8.70 -12.74 4.99
C LEU A 14 7.70 -13.40 5.95
N PRO A 15 8.10 -14.20 6.95
CA PRO A 15 7.14 -14.79 7.88
C PRO A 15 6.35 -13.77 8.67
N ALA A 16 7.01 -12.72 9.16
CA ALA A 16 6.39 -11.66 9.94
C ALA A 16 5.49 -10.76 9.05
N LEU A 17 5.92 -10.44 7.84
CA LEU A 17 5.10 -9.71 6.87
C LEU A 17 3.82 -10.48 6.51
N LEU A 18 3.93 -11.78 6.32
CA LEU A 18 2.79 -12.64 6.02
C LEU A 18 1.78 -12.65 7.18
N ALA A 19 2.26 -12.82 8.41
CA ALA A 19 1.43 -12.77 9.60
C ALA A 19 0.74 -11.41 9.74
N LEU A 20 1.48 -10.32 9.54
CA LEU A 20 0.97 -8.95 9.64
C LEU A 20 -0.07 -8.66 8.54
N ASN A 21 0.17 -9.08 7.30
CA ASN A 21 -0.80 -8.95 6.22
C ASN A 21 -2.10 -9.69 6.56
N ASN A 22 -2.00 -10.92 7.02
CA ASN A 22 -3.17 -11.77 7.25
C ASN A 22 -3.95 -11.41 8.53
N ALA A 23 -3.30 -10.74 9.49
CA ALA A 23 -4.00 -10.08 10.59
C ALA A 23 -4.90 -8.92 10.12
N HIS A 24 -4.63 -8.35 8.93
CA HIS A 24 -5.41 -7.31 8.28
C HIS A 24 -6.09 -7.82 7.00
N GLY A 25 -6.42 -9.11 6.96
CA GLY A 25 -6.95 -9.78 5.76
C GLY A 25 -8.26 -9.21 5.26
N GLN A 26 -9.08 -8.62 6.12
CA GLN A 26 -10.33 -7.98 5.72
C GLN A 26 -10.09 -6.76 4.83
N GLU A 27 -9.09 -5.95 5.14
CA GLU A 27 -8.74 -4.75 4.38
C GLU A 27 -7.84 -5.06 3.18
N LEU A 28 -6.83 -5.91 3.39
CA LEU A 28 -5.76 -6.15 2.41
C LEU A 28 -5.96 -7.39 1.53
N GLY A 29 -6.85 -8.30 1.95
CA GLY A 29 -6.96 -9.64 1.38
C GLY A 29 -5.90 -10.60 1.92
N LEU A 30 -6.32 -11.84 2.17
CA LEU A 30 -5.42 -12.89 2.61
C LEU A 30 -4.46 -13.28 1.48
N THR A 31 -3.26 -13.68 1.86
CA THR A 31 -2.28 -14.26 0.92
C THR A 31 -1.51 -15.38 1.60
N ASP A 32 -0.74 -16.13 0.83
CA ASP A 32 0.21 -17.13 1.31
C ASP A 32 1.66 -16.67 1.04
N ARG A 33 2.63 -17.50 1.46
CA ARG A 33 4.05 -17.20 1.27
C ARG A 33 4.41 -16.99 -0.19
N ALA A 34 3.88 -17.82 -1.09
CA ALA A 34 4.14 -17.71 -2.51
C ALA A 34 3.53 -16.45 -3.11
N GLY A 35 2.31 -16.09 -2.69
CA GLY A 35 1.63 -14.86 -3.08
C GLY A 35 2.39 -13.61 -2.64
N LEU A 36 2.83 -13.57 -1.38
CA LEU A 36 3.63 -12.46 -0.87
C LEU A 36 4.96 -12.33 -1.61
N ALA A 37 5.64 -13.46 -1.86
CA ALA A 37 6.89 -13.46 -2.62
C ALA A 37 6.69 -12.92 -4.04
N ARG A 38 5.58 -13.26 -4.72
CA ARG A 38 5.23 -12.71 -6.04
C ARG A 38 4.99 -11.20 -5.98
N PHE A 39 4.26 -10.71 -4.98
CA PHE A 39 4.05 -9.26 -4.80
C PHE A 39 5.39 -8.52 -4.66
N LEU A 40 6.29 -9.04 -3.84
CA LEU A 40 7.61 -8.43 -3.65
C LEU A 40 8.47 -8.51 -4.91
N ALA A 41 8.40 -9.60 -5.67
CA ALA A 41 9.13 -9.74 -6.93
C ALA A 41 8.64 -8.75 -8.01
N CYS A 42 7.35 -8.42 -8.00
CA CYS A 42 6.74 -7.48 -8.94
C CYS A 42 6.76 -6.02 -8.45
N ALA A 43 7.12 -5.78 -7.18
CA ALA A 43 7.03 -4.46 -6.58
C ALA A 43 7.97 -3.46 -7.26
N ALA A 44 7.43 -2.29 -7.60
CA ALA A 44 8.20 -1.14 -8.02
C ALA A 44 8.81 -0.39 -6.83
N HIS A 45 8.17 -0.50 -5.66
CA HIS A 45 8.64 0.07 -4.41
C HIS A 45 8.11 -0.78 -3.25
N ALA A 46 9.01 -1.22 -2.36
CA ALA A 46 8.64 -1.99 -1.19
C ALA A 46 9.58 -1.65 -0.03
N ARG A 47 9.00 -1.27 1.12
CA ARG A 47 9.76 -0.81 2.29
C ARG A 47 9.15 -1.36 3.57
N ALA A 48 9.99 -1.49 4.58
CA ALA A 48 9.60 -1.86 5.93
C ALA A 48 10.18 -0.88 6.95
N ILE A 49 9.57 -0.87 8.14
CA ILE A 49 10.07 -0.17 9.32
C ILE A 49 10.14 -1.17 10.47
N GLY A 50 11.16 -1.06 11.31
CA GLY A 50 11.38 -1.96 12.43
C GLY A 50 12.48 -2.98 12.17
N PRO A 51 12.81 -3.84 13.15
CA PRO A 51 13.90 -4.78 13.07
C PRO A 51 13.76 -5.79 11.92
N ALA A 52 14.88 -6.24 11.37
CA ALA A 52 14.89 -7.34 10.41
C ALA A 52 14.33 -8.62 11.08
N GLY A 53 13.42 -9.29 10.37
CA GLY A 53 12.72 -10.48 10.88
C GLY A 53 11.51 -10.19 11.78
N ASP A 54 11.31 -8.95 12.24
CA ASP A 54 10.15 -8.54 13.04
C ASP A 54 9.76 -7.09 12.73
N PRO A 55 9.38 -6.78 11.49
CA PRO A 55 9.00 -5.43 11.10
C PRO A 55 7.71 -4.98 11.79
N ASP A 56 7.66 -3.68 12.13
CA ASP A 56 6.48 -3.04 12.71
C ASP A 56 5.49 -2.55 11.65
N ALA A 57 5.97 -2.31 10.43
CA ALA A 57 5.16 -1.85 9.32
C ALA A 57 5.81 -2.14 7.98
N PHE A 58 4.99 -2.22 6.92
CA PHE A 58 5.48 -2.33 5.55
C PHE A 58 4.53 -1.69 4.54
N LEU A 59 5.07 -1.39 3.36
CA LEU A 59 4.34 -0.91 2.21
C LEU A 59 4.84 -1.64 0.96
N ILE A 60 3.92 -2.03 0.08
CA ILE A 60 4.21 -2.59 -1.24
C ILE A 60 3.44 -1.78 -2.29
N ALA A 61 4.15 -1.32 -3.32
CA ALA A 61 3.58 -0.56 -4.41
C ALA A 61 4.01 -1.14 -5.77
N PHE A 62 3.10 -1.10 -6.72
CA PHE A 62 3.32 -1.42 -8.13
C PHE A 62 3.30 -0.14 -8.96
N ASP A 63 3.78 -0.19 -10.19
CA ASP A 63 3.71 0.95 -11.07
C ASP A 63 3.01 0.60 -12.40
N HIS A 64 2.99 1.58 -13.29
CA HIS A 64 2.40 1.47 -14.63
C HIS A 64 3.10 0.44 -15.54
N ALA A 65 4.34 0.07 -15.25
CA ALA A 65 5.09 -0.93 -16.03
C ALA A 65 4.84 -2.36 -15.53
N THR A 66 4.26 -2.53 -14.34
CA THR A 66 3.92 -3.84 -13.78
C THR A 66 2.62 -4.35 -14.40
N PRO A 67 2.56 -5.61 -14.87
CA PRO A 67 1.30 -6.23 -15.27
C PRO A 67 0.27 -6.18 -14.14
N ALA A 68 -1.02 -6.09 -14.48
CA ALA A 68 -2.09 -5.93 -13.51
C ALA A 68 -2.00 -6.95 -12.35
N GLN A 69 -1.95 -6.42 -11.13
CA GLN A 69 -1.88 -7.19 -9.88
C GLN A 69 -3.23 -7.26 -9.18
N GLY A 70 -4.31 -7.28 -9.93
CA GLY A 70 -5.67 -7.33 -9.44
C GLY A 70 -6.52 -6.19 -10.01
N PRO A 71 -7.84 -6.16 -9.65
CA PRO A 71 -8.79 -5.22 -10.26
C PRO A 71 -8.51 -3.76 -9.93
N ASN A 72 -7.98 -3.48 -8.74
CA ASN A 72 -7.69 -2.10 -8.33
C ASN A 72 -6.49 -1.51 -9.07
N HIS A 73 -5.41 -2.26 -9.19
CA HIS A 73 -4.26 -1.87 -10.03
C HIS A 73 -4.68 -1.71 -11.50
N ALA A 74 -5.48 -2.66 -12.02
CA ALA A 74 -6.02 -2.60 -13.38
C ALA A 74 -6.86 -1.35 -13.63
N TRP A 75 -7.60 -0.88 -12.64
CA TRP A 75 -8.41 0.34 -12.75
C TRP A 75 -7.54 1.57 -13.06
N PHE A 76 -6.38 1.70 -12.40
CA PHE A 76 -5.43 2.80 -12.65
C PHE A 76 -4.66 2.60 -13.96
N LEU A 77 -4.28 1.36 -14.31
CA LEU A 77 -3.62 1.05 -15.58
C LEU A 77 -4.46 1.47 -16.78
N ALA A 78 -5.78 1.38 -16.68
CA ALA A 78 -6.70 1.80 -17.74
C ALA A 78 -6.84 3.33 -17.86
N ARG A 79 -6.39 4.11 -16.88
CA ARG A 79 -6.64 5.56 -16.79
C ARG A 79 -5.40 6.43 -16.86
N HIS A 80 -4.26 5.91 -16.43
CA HIS A 80 -3.02 6.69 -16.35
C HIS A 80 -1.85 5.97 -17.00
N PRO A 81 -1.03 6.67 -17.78
CA PRO A 81 0.16 6.06 -18.41
C PRO A 81 1.33 5.93 -17.44
N ARG A 82 1.37 6.72 -16.35
CA ARG A 82 2.50 6.74 -15.41
C ARG A 82 2.01 7.06 -14.00
N PHE A 83 2.28 6.16 -13.06
CA PHE A 83 1.89 6.32 -11.65
C PHE A 83 2.62 5.32 -10.76
N LEU A 84 2.59 5.56 -9.45
CA LEU A 84 2.89 4.58 -8.41
C LEU A 84 1.60 4.24 -7.66
N TYR A 85 1.24 2.96 -7.66
CA TYR A 85 0.04 2.44 -6.99
C TYR A 85 0.42 1.72 -5.70
N VAL A 86 -0.01 2.25 -4.56
CA VAL A 86 0.18 1.59 -3.26
C VAL A 86 -0.87 0.51 -3.11
N ASP A 87 -0.45 -0.74 -3.25
CA ASP A 87 -1.32 -1.91 -3.16
C ASP A 87 -1.67 -2.23 -1.71
N ARG A 88 -0.69 -2.12 -0.82
CA ARG A 88 -0.89 -2.35 0.60
C ARG A 88 0.08 -1.58 1.47
N VAL A 89 -0.43 -1.11 2.60
CA VAL A 89 0.31 -0.56 3.71
C VAL A 89 -0.26 -1.16 4.99
N CYS A 90 0.60 -1.63 5.87
CA CYS A 90 0.18 -2.29 7.09
C CYS A 90 1.08 -1.88 8.25
N VAL A 91 0.47 -1.63 9.41
CA VAL A 91 1.16 -1.28 10.65
C VAL A 91 0.71 -2.25 11.74
N ALA A 92 1.67 -2.87 12.42
CA ALA A 92 1.39 -3.75 13.55
C ALA A 92 0.64 -2.98 14.65
N GLU A 93 -0.32 -3.65 15.30
CA GLU A 93 -1.13 -3.01 16.34
C GLU A 93 -0.27 -2.38 17.44
N ARG A 94 0.80 -3.07 17.85
CA ARG A 94 1.77 -2.59 18.86
C ARG A 94 2.45 -1.27 18.48
N ALA A 95 2.52 -0.95 17.19
CA ALA A 95 3.24 0.21 16.66
C ALA A 95 2.32 1.30 16.10
N ARG A 96 1.03 1.17 16.26
CA ARG A 96 0.05 2.18 15.82
C ARG A 96 0.28 3.51 16.50
N ARG A 97 -0.12 4.61 15.82
CA ARG A 97 0.04 6.00 16.26
C ARG A 97 1.50 6.49 16.34
N GLY A 98 2.46 5.67 15.89
CA GLY A 98 3.88 6.04 15.81
C GLY A 98 4.30 6.76 14.52
N GLY A 99 3.36 7.12 13.65
CA GLY A 99 3.66 7.78 12.37
C GLY A 99 4.27 6.87 11.30
N LEU A 100 4.23 5.54 11.49
CA LEU A 100 4.89 4.58 10.59
C LEU A 100 4.27 4.59 9.19
N ALA A 101 2.95 4.62 9.07
CA ALA A 101 2.29 4.70 7.78
C ALA A 101 2.64 6.01 7.06
N ARG A 102 2.71 7.12 7.78
CA ARG A 102 3.12 8.41 7.22
C ARG A 102 4.56 8.38 6.71
N ALA A 103 5.47 7.73 7.45
CA ALA A 103 6.86 7.55 7.04
C ALA A 103 6.98 6.72 5.77
N LEU A 104 6.23 5.61 5.68
CA LEU A 104 6.19 4.75 4.48
C LEU A 104 5.64 5.49 3.26
N TYR A 105 4.56 6.25 3.42
CA TYR A 105 4.03 7.08 2.33
C TYR A 105 4.99 8.20 1.92
N GLY A 106 5.66 8.84 2.89
CA GLY A 106 6.70 9.84 2.60
C GLY A 106 7.83 9.29 1.76
N ASP A 107 8.29 8.08 2.07
CA ASP A 107 9.30 7.35 1.28
C ASP A 107 8.76 7.02 -0.13
N ALA A 108 7.53 6.55 -0.24
CA ALA A 108 6.90 6.26 -1.54
C ALA A 108 6.73 7.53 -2.39
N PHE A 109 6.33 8.66 -1.81
CA PHE A 109 6.25 9.94 -2.52
C PHE A 109 7.63 10.40 -3.01
N ALA A 110 8.66 10.29 -2.18
CA ALA A 110 10.03 10.63 -2.55
C ALA A 110 10.53 9.76 -3.70
N ALA A 111 10.28 8.45 -3.65
CA ALA A 111 10.63 7.51 -4.71
C ALA A 111 9.91 7.84 -6.02
N ALA A 112 8.61 8.13 -5.96
CA ALA A 112 7.83 8.50 -7.13
C ALA A 112 8.32 9.81 -7.76
N ARG A 113 8.61 10.84 -6.96
CA ARG A 113 9.21 12.10 -7.44
C ARG A 113 10.57 11.88 -8.08
N GLY A 114 11.43 11.08 -7.45
CA GLY A 114 12.74 10.74 -7.98
C GLY A 114 12.70 10.05 -9.34
N ARG A 115 11.62 9.35 -9.64
CA ARG A 115 11.34 8.68 -10.92
C ARG A 115 10.58 9.58 -11.91
N GLY A 116 10.23 10.80 -11.54
CA GLY A 116 9.45 11.71 -12.37
C GLY A 116 8.01 11.23 -12.60
N LEU A 117 7.42 10.48 -11.65
CA LEU A 117 6.03 10.03 -11.74
C LEU A 117 5.09 11.16 -11.33
N PRO A 118 3.95 11.36 -12.02
CA PRO A 118 3.07 12.50 -11.77
C PRO A 118 2.13 12.29 -10.59
N LEU A 119 1.89 11.04 -10.15
CA LEU A 119 0.94 10.75 -9.10
C LEU A 119 1.24 9.46 -8.35
N VAL A 120 0.76 9.40 -7.11
CA VAL A 120 0.62 8.20 -6.30
C VAL A 120 -0.86 7.94 -6.10
N CYS A 121 -1.28 6.70 -6.21
CA CYS A 121 -2.68 6.31 -6.10
C CYS A 121 -2.85 5.05 -5.24
N CYS A 122 -4.05 4.86 -4.75
CA CYS A 122 -4.44 3.70 -3.94
C CYS A 122 -5.96 3.55 -3.92
N GLU A 123 -6.47 2.55 -3.22
CA GLU A 123 -7.89 2.44 -2.89
C GLU A 123 -8.09 2.30 -1.38
N VAL A 124 -9.30 2.67 -0.93
CA VAL A 124 -9.78 2.46 0.44
C VAL A 124 -11.16 1.82 0.37
N ASN A 125 -11.40 0.87 1.27
CA ASN A 125 -12.72 0.23 1.36
C ASN A 125 -13.79 1.25 1.76
N LEU A 126 -14.83 1.34 0.96
CA LEU A 126 -16.02 2.14 1.23
C LEU A 126 -17.10 1.30 1.91
N ASP A 127 -17.21 0.02 1.52
CA ASP A 127 -18.10 -0.95 2.10
C ASP A 127 -17.41 -2.33 2.11
N PRO A 128 -17.13 -2.92 3.28
CA PRO A 128 -17.32 -2.33 4.62
C PRO A 128 -16.41 -1.09 4.82
N PRO A 129 -16.85 -0.10 5.62
CA PRO A 129 -16.13 1.17 5.75
C PRO A 129 -14.82 1.03 6.53
N ASN A 130 -13.85 1.88 6.17
CA ASN A 130 -12.58 2.02 6.88
C ASN A 130 -12.30 3.50 7.18
N PRO A 131 -13.00 4.10 8.16
CA PRO A 131 -12.93 5.54 8.42
C PRO A 131 -11.54 6.01 8.86
N GLY A 132 -10.77 5.17 9.54
CA GLY A 132 -9.40 5.48 9.93
C GLY A 132 -8.49 5.66 8.70
N SER A 133 -8.61 4.78 7.73
CA SER A 133 -7.88 4.88 6.46
C SER A 133 -8.35 6.07 5.64
N ASP A 134 -9.65 6.35 5.60
CA ASP A 134 -10.20 7.52 4.92
C ASP A 134 -9.60 8.83 5.47
N ALA A 135 -9.62 9.00 6.79
CA ALA A 135 -9.07 10.18 7.44
C ALA A 135 -7.56 10.31 7.22
N PHE A 136 -6.84 9.20 7.30
CA PHE A 136 -5.39 9.15 7.08
C PHE A 136 -5.02 9.63 5.67
N HIS A 137 -5.67 9.09 4.64
CA HIS A 137 -5.38 9.44 3.25
C HIS A 137 -5.80 10.88 2.93
N ALA A 138 -6.94 11.34 3.47
CA ALA A 138 -7.35 12.74 3.32
C ALA A 138 -6.32 13.70 3.92
N ALA A 139 -5.76 13.36 5.10
CA ALA A 139 -4.72 14.15 5.75
C ALA A 139 -3.39 14.16 4.96
N LEU A 140 -3.14 13.15 4.13
CA LEU A 140 -2.00 13.12 3.20
C LEU A 140 -2.25 13.89 1.90
N GLY A 141 -3.46 14.38 1.67
CA GLY A 141 -3.81 15.13 0.47
C GLY A 141 -4.35 14.27 -0.69
N PHE A 142 -4.74 13.02 -0.42
CA PHE A 142 -5.41 12.20 -1.42
C PHE A 142 -6.83 12.70 -1.67
N VAL A 143 -7.27 12.62 -2.93
CA VAL A 143 -8.64 12.95 -3.35
C VAL A 143 -9.29 11.76 -4.02
N GLU A 144 -10.60 11.62 -3.84
CA GLU A 144 -11.38 10.56 -4.48
C GLU A 144 -11.58 10.86 -5.97
N VAL A 145 -11.30 9.87 -6.81
CA VAL A 145 -11.41 9.97 -8.28
C VAL A 145 -12.32 8.92 -8.90
N GLY A 146 -12.82 7.99 -8.12
CA GLY A 146 -13.75 6.98 -8.61
C GLY A 146 -14.11 5.95 -7.54
N ARG A 147 -15.02 5.04 -7.92
CA ARG A 147 -15.50 3.93 -7.07
C ARG A 147 -15.70 2.68 -7.91
N ALA A 148 -15.62 1.52 -7.28
CA ALA A 148 -15.98 0.26 -7.89
C ALA A 148 -16.55 -0.71 -6.86
N HIS A 149 -17.54 -1.49 -7.29
CA HIS A 149 -17.99 -2.65 -6.55
C HIS A 149 -17.21 -3.88 -7.03
N LEU A 150 -16.62 -4.62 -6.08
CA LEU A 150 -15.83 -5.83 -6.35
C LEU A 150 -16.63 -7.04 -5.84
N PRO A 151 -17.50 -7.64 -6.66
CA PRO A 151 -18.42 -8.69 -6.20
C PRO A 151 -17.69 -9.92 -5.69
N ASP A 152 -16.58 -10.33 -6.33
CA ASP A 152 -15.78 -11.48 -5.92
C ASP A 152 -15.11 -11.28 -4.56
N ARG A 153 -14.93 -10.04 -4.13
CA ARG A 153 -14.36 -9.66 -2.85
C ARG A 153 -15.41 -9.16 -1.85
N LYS A 154 -16.68 -9.10 -2.26
CA LYS A 154 -17.82 -8.61 -1.47
C LYS A 154 -17.56 -7.25 -0.84
N LYS A 155 -16.98 -6.33 -1.61
CA LYS A 155 -16.68 -4.98 -1.14
C LYS A 155 -16.81 -3.94 -2.24
N THR A 156 -17.02 -2.70 -1.80
CA THR A 156 -16.96 -1.51 -2.64
C THR A 156 -15.74 -0.70 -2.19
N VAL A 157 -14.99 -0.19 -3.14
CA VAL A 157 -13.80 0.63 -2.90
C VAL A 157 -13.97 2.01 -3.49
N ARG A 158 -13.28 2.99 -2.89
CA ARG A 158 -13.03 4.28 -3.52
C ARG A 158 -11.58 4.35 -3.97
N TYR A 159 -11.36 4.90 -5.13
CA TYR A 159 -10.04 5.14 -5.68
C TYR A 159 -9.59 6.56 -5.35
N LEU A 160 -8.35 6.67 -4.90
CA LEU A 160 -7.75 7.91 -4.41
C LEU A 160 -6.48 8.23 -5.20
N GLU A 161 -6.24 9.52 -5.45
CA GLU A 161 -5.04 10.01 -6.10
C GLU A 161 -4.42 11.17 -5.31
N HIS A 162 -3.08 11.22 -5.31
CA HIS A 162 -2.28 12.32 -4.83
C HIS A 162 -1.34 12.77 -5.96
N SER A 163 -1.53 13.99 -6.46
CA SER A 163 -0.65 14.60 -7.46
C SER A 163 0.67 15.03 -6.83
N LEU A 164 1.77 14.75 -7.50
CA LEU A 164 3.14 15.02 -7.02
C LEU A 164 3.70 16.35 -7.54
#